data_d204f61d9846a6a662b4cbb34258d512
#
_entry.id   d204f61d9846a6a662b4cbb34258d512
#
_cell.length_a   1.000
_cell.length_b   1.000
_cell.length_c   1.000
_cell.angle_alpha   90.00
_cell.angle_beta   90.00
_cell.angle_gamma   90.00
#
_symmetry.space_group_name_H-M   'P 1'
#
loop_
_entity.id
_entity.type
_entity.pdbx_description
1 polymer ?
#
loop_
_entity_poly.entity_id
_entity_poly.type
_entity_poly.pdbx_seq_one_letter_code
_entity_poly.pdbx_strand_id
1 'polypeptide(L)'
;MKSLTLIVPAKNEPESLPIVLNELDKFEYKICIVLHGTDTKTIESIKDYDVNIIYQKNFGYGDAIIEGINNCNTEYFCIFNADGSFNPSEIDGMFESMQTRNLDFIFASRYEP
;
A
#
# COMPACT_ATOMS: atom_id res chain seq x y z
N MET A 1 4.60 17.71 1.51
CA MET A 1 4.23 16.36 1.03
C MET A 1 5.44 15.44 1.06
N LYS A 2 5.28 14.25 1.59
CA LYS A 2 6.38 13.29 1.66
C LYS A 2 6.49 12.52 0.35
N SER A 3 7.73 12.26 -0.08
CA SER A 3 8.00 11.59 -1.35
C SER A 3 7.96 10.08 -1.18
N LEU A 4 6.86 9.57 -0.64
CA LEU A 4 6.66 8.16 -0.36
C LEU A 4 5.29 7.72 -0.88
N THR A 5 5.26 6.61 -1.60
CA THR A 5 4.03 5.95 -1.99
C THR A 5 3.88 4.65 -1.21
N LEU A 6 2.72 4.45 -0.63
CA LEU A 6 2.36 3.18 -0.01
C LEU A 6 1.72 2.32 -1.09
N ILE A 7 2.36 1.22 -1.43
CA ILE A 7 1.85 0.25 -2.40
C ILE A 7 1.11 -0.81 -1.60
N VAL A 8 -0.19 -0.89 -1.80
CA VAL A 8 -1.06 -1.76 -1.01
C VAL A 8 -1.65 -2.84 -1.91
N PRO A 9 -1.01 -4.01 -2.00
CA PRO A 9 -1.61 -5.12 -2.71
C PRO A 9 -2.82 -5.61 -1.93
N ALA A 10 -3.93 -5.79 -2.61
CA ALA A 10 -5.17 -6.21 -1.97
C ALA A 10 -5.78 -7.37 -2.75
N LYS A 11 -6.27 -8.37 -2.03
CA LYS A 11 -6.96 -9.49 -2.63
C LYS A 11 -8.03 -9.95 -1.66
N ASN A 12 -9.29 -9.75 -2.05
CA ASN A 12 -10.42 -10.20 -1.27
C ASN A 12 -10.41 -9.64 0.16
N GLU A 13 -10.24 -8.30 0.25
CA GLU A 13 -10.10 -7.59 1.53
C GLU A 13 -11.18 -6.51 1.71
N PRO A 14 -12.48 -6.81 1.48
CA PRO A 14 -13.50 -5.76 1.57
C PRO A 14 -13.75 -5.27 2.99
N GLU A 15 -13.36 -6.05 3.99
CA GLU A 15 -13.55 -5.67 5.38
C GLU A 15 -12.33 -4.94 5.97
N SER A 16 -11.14 -5.45 5.70
CA SER A 16 -9.93 -4.90 6.30
C SER A 16 -9.39 -3.67 5.59
N LEU A 17 -9.53 -3.60 4.27
CA LEU A 17 -8.95 -2.50 3.51
C LEU A 17 -9.53 -1.13 3.92
N PRO A 18 -10.85 -0.96 4.07
CA PRO A 18 -11.37 0.33 4.54
C PRO A 18 -10.84 0.73 5.92
N ILE A 19 -10.66 -0.24 6.81
CA ILE A 19 -10.11 0.03 8.15
C ILE A 19 -8.68 0.54 8.02
N VAL A 20 -7.88 -0.11 7.19
CA VAL A 20 -6.49 0.30 6.94
C VAL A 20 -6.45 1.70 6.36
N LEU A 21 -7.31 1.99 5.38
CA LEU A 21 -7.32 3.32 4.75
C LEU A 21 -7.74 4.42 5.72
N ASN A 22 -8.67 4.14 6.63
CA ASN A 22 -9.04 5.10 7.65
C ASN A 22 -7.87 5.41 8.58
N GLU A 23 -7.07 4.40 8.92
CA GLU A 23 -5.89 4.62 9.75
C GLU A 23 -4.80 5.39 9.00
N LEU A 24 -4.65 5.13 7.70
CA LEU A 24 -3.66 5.81 6.87
C LEU A 24 -4.02 7.25 6.55
N ASP A 25 -5.27 7.62 6.70
CA ASP A 25 -5.75 8.96 6.39
C ASP A 25 -5.06 10.05 7.23
N LYS A 26 -4.50 9.68 8.36
CA LYS A 26 -3.76 10.60 9.23
C LYS A 26 -2.41 11.01 8.63
N PHE A 27 -1.94 10.28 7.65
CA PHE A 27 -0.62 10.48 7.06
C PHE A 27 -0.77 11.04 5.65
N GLU A 28 0.20 11.83 5.22
CA GLU A 28 0.15 12.51 3.93
C GLU A 28 0.93 11.75 2.86
N TYR A 29 0.78 10.45 2.83
CA TYR A 29 1.43 9.61 1.83
C TYR A 29 0.49 9.37 0.66
N LYS A 30 1.08 9.18 -0.51
CA LYS A 30 0.32 8.67 -1.64
C LYS A 30 0.00 7.22 -1.40
N ILE A 31 -1.22 6.82 -1.71
CA ILE A 31 -1.66 5.44 -1.52
C ILE A 31 -2.05 4.89 -2.88
N CYS A 32 -1.46 3.76 -3.23
CA CYS A 32 -1.71 3.06 -4.47
C CYS A 32 -2.22 1.67 -4.13
N ILE A 33 -3.48 1.41 -4.43
CA ILE A 33 -4.09 0.11 -4.20
C ILE A 33 -3.95 -0.71 -5.47
N VAL A 34 -3.38 -1.89 -5.36
CA VAL A 34 -3.18 -2.77 -6.52
C VAL A 34 -4.02 -4.03 -6.30
N LEU A 35 -4.95 -4.28 -7.20
CA LEU A 35 -5.86 -5.41 -7.09
C LEU A 35 -6.34 -5.83 -8.47
N HIS A 36 -6.92 -7.01 -8.54
CA HIS A 36 -7.47 -7.51 -9.80
C HIS A 36 -8.89 -6.94 -10.01
N GLY A 37 -9.20 -6.60 -11.26
CA GLY A 37 -10.49 -6.00 -11.59
C GLY A 37 -11.70 -6.88 -11.28
N THR A 38 -11.51 -8.19 -11.12
CA THR A 38 -12.58 -9.11 -10.75
C THR A 38 -12.91 -9.09 -9.26
N ASP A 39 -12.07 -8.44 -8.45
CA ASP A 39 -12.28 -8.34 -7.01
C ASP A 39 -13.26 -7.20 -6.68
N THR A 40 -14.48 -7.35 -7.16
CA THR A 40 -15.48 -6.28 -7.12
C THR A 40 -15.88 -5.87 -5.72
N LYS A 41 -15.87 -6.79 -4.77
CA LYS A 41 -16.24 -6.47 -3.40
C LYS A 41 -15.21 -5.56 -2.74
N THR A 42 -13.94 -5.84 -2.96
CA THR A 42 -12.88 -4.98 -2.43
C THR A 42 -12.91 -3.61 -3.09
N ILE A 43 -13.08 -3.57 -4.42
CA ILE A 43 -13.18 -2.32 -5.17
C ILE A 43 -14.34 -1.46 -4.63
N GLU A 44 -15.50 -2.07 -4.46
CA GLU A 44 -16.67 -1.36 -3.97
C GLU A 44 -16.47 -0.80 -2.55
N SER A 45 -15.74 -1.54 -1.72
CA SER A 45 -15.50 -1.13 -0.33
C SER A 45 -14.68 0.14 -0.20
N ILE A 46 -13.91 0.50 -1.23
CA ILE A 46 -13.02 1.66 -1.18
C ILE A 46 -13.36 2.76 -2.18
N LYS A 47 -14.53 2.69 -2.79
CA LYS A 47 -14.91 3.65 -3.85
C LYS A 47 -14.97 5.09 -3.38
N ASP A 48 -15.21 5.32 -2.10
CA ASP A 48 -15.32 6.67 -1.54
C ASP A 48 -14.00 7.20 -0.98
N TYR A 49 -12.93 6.42 -1.07
CA TYR A 49 -11.62 6.85 -0.59
C TYR A 49 -10.80 7.48 -1.70
N ASP A 50 -10.04 8.50 -1.34
CA ASP A 50 -9.18 9.21 -2.28
C ASP A 50 -7.85 8.48 -2.41
N VAL A 51 -7.85 7.41 -3.21
CA VAL A 51 -6.67 6.58 -3.44
C VAL A 51 -6.55 6.28 -4.93
N ASN A 52 -5.33 5.99 -5.38
CA ASN A 52 -5.10 5.52 -6.73
C ASN A 52 -5.30 4.01 -6.76
N ILE A 53 -6.06 3.54 -7.74
CA ILE A 53 -6.30 2.10 -7.91
C ILE A 53 -5.64 1.65 -9.20
N ILE A 54 -4.83 0.61 -9.10
CA ILE A 54 -4.19 -0.02 -10.25
C ILE A 54 -4.77 -1.42 -10.38
N TYR A 55 -5.30 -1.72 -11.56
CA TYR A 55 -5.90 -3.02 -11.82
C TYR A 55 -4.85 -3.96 -12.39
N GLN A 56 -4.62 -5.07 -11.69
CA GLN A 56 -3.68 -6.08 -12.15
C GLN A 56 -4.22 -6.79 -13.38
N LYS A 57 -3.33 -7.09 -14.30
CA LYS A 57 -3.67 -7.90 -15.47
C LYS A 57 -3.57 -9.39 -15.16
N ASN A 58 -2.65 -9.74 -14.29
CA ASN A 58 -2.42 -11.11 -13.87
C ASN A 58 -2.75 -11.26 -12.40
N PHE A 59 -2.80 -12.49 -11.93
CA PHE A 59 -3.01 -12.76 -10.51
C PHE A 59 -1.68 -12.91 -9.79
N GLY A 60 -1.70 -12.74 -8.50
CA GLY A 60 -0.56 -13.02 -7.65
C GLY A 60 0.00 -11.81 -6.95
N TYR A 61 0.60 -12.07 -5.81
CA TYR A 61 1.16 -11.03 -4.94
C TYR A 61 2.37 -10.35 -5.59
N GLY A 62 3.24 -11.16 -6.19
CA GLY A 62 4.42 -10.61 -6.86
C GLY A 62 4.07 -9.71 -8.02
N ASP A 63 3.04 -10.08 -8.79
CA ASP A 63 2.57 -9.25 -9.88
C ASP A 63 2.02 -7.92 -9.36
N ALA A 64 1.29 -7.96 -8.24
CA ALA A 64 0.76 -6.75 -7.64
C ALA A 64 1.88 -5.78 -7.24
N ILE A 65 2.93 -6.30 -6.66
CA ILE A 65 4.07 -5.47 -6.26
C ILE A 65 4.74 -4.85 -7.48
N ILE A 66 4.96 -5.64 -8.53
CA ILE A 66 5.58 -5.14 -9.76
C ILE A 66 4.72 -4.04 -10.40
N GLU A 67 3.43 -4.27 -10.49
CA GLU A 67 2.52 -3.27 -11.05
C GLU A 67 2.52 -1.98 -10.22
N GLY A 68 2.54 -2.12 -8.89
CA GLY A 68 2.62 -0.97 -8.00
C GLY A 68 3.90 -0.18 -8.19
N ILE A 69 5.03 -0.86 -8.27
CA ILE A 69 6.33 -0.23 -8.46
C ILE A 69 6.37 0.50 -9.82
N ASN A 70 5.88 -0.15 -10.87
CA ASN A 70 5.89 0.44 -12.21
C ASN A 70 5.04 1.70 -12.30
N ASN A 71 4.05 1.85 -11.44
CA ASN A 71 3.18 3.02 -11.41
C ASN A 71 3.55 4.01 -10.31
N CYS A 72 4.62 3.74 -9.57
CA CYS A 72 5.09 4.62 -8.53
C CYS A 72 5.91 5.75 -9.14
N ASN A 73 5.55 6.98 -8.79
CA ASN A 73 6.27 8.15 -9.31
C ASN A 73 6.87 9.00 -8.19
N THR A 74 6.96 8.45 -7.00
CA THR A 74 7.64 9.10 -5.88
C THR A 74 9.03 8.53 -5.73
N GLU A 75 9.86 9.22 -4.96
CA GLU A 75 11.26 8.82 -4.76
C GLU A 75 11.40 7.51 -3.98
N TYR A 76 10.46 7.29 -3.05
CA TYR A 76 10.48 6.09 -2.20
C TYR A 76 9.14 5.38 -2.29
N PHE A 77 9.14 4.10 -2.00
CA PHE A 77 7.89 3.34 -1.87
C PHE A 77 8.01 2.34 -0.72
N CYS A 78 6.86 1.98 -0.18
CA CYS A 78 6.76 1.00 0.89
C CYS A 78 5.62 0.04 0.54
N ILE A 79 5.85 -1.27 0.67
CA ILE A 79 4.81 -2.26 0.48
C ILE A 79 4.05 -2.40 1.81
N PHE A 80 2.76 -2.18 1.76
CA PHE A 80 1.91 -2.18 2.95
C PHE A 80 0.73 -3.13 2.73
N ASN A 81 0.66 -4.20 3.51
CA ASN A 81 -0.38 -5.20 3.33
C ASN A 81 -1.74 -4.73 3.81
N ALA A 82 -2.78 -5.10 3.06
CA ALA A 82 -4.14 -4.63 3.28
C ALA A 82 -4.90 -5.41 4.35
N ASP A 83 -4.30 -6.42 4.95
CA ASP A 83 -4.98 -7.31 5.89
C ASP A 83 -5.05 -6.77 7.33
N GLY A 84 -4.59 -5.54 7.54
CA GLY A 84 -4.62 -4.93 8.86
C GLY A 84 -3.55 -5.45 9.82
N SER A 85 -2.61 -6.25 9.31
CA SER A 85 -1.59 -6.88 10.15
C SER A 85 -0.42 -5.95 10.49
N PHE A 86 -0.42 -4.76 9.93
CA PHE A 86 0.66 -3.80 10.11
C PHE A 86 0.15 -2.53 10.78
N ASN A 87 0.97 -1.97 11.66
CA ASN A 87 0.61 -0.75 12.38
C ASN A 87 1.02 0.49 11.58
N PRO A 88 0.05 1.29 11.09
CA PRO A 88 0.38 2.48 10.31
C PRO A 88 1.28 3.48 11.03
N SER A 89 1.25 3.52 12.35
CA SER A 89 2.08 4.47 13.10
C SER A 89 3.59 4.21 12.93
N GLU A 90 3.98 3.04 12.42
CA GLU A 90 5.37 2.71 12.19
C GLU A 90 5.91 3.23 10.86
N ILE A 91 5.04 3.74 9.99
CA ILE A 91 5.43 4.16 8.65
C ILE A 91 6.43 5.32 8.69
N ASP A 92 6.19 6.30 9.53
CA ASP A 92 7.09 7.45 9.62
C ASP A 92 8.49 7.03 10.02
N GLY A 93 8.61 6.12 10.99
CA GLY A 93 9.92 5.61 11.41
C GLY A 93 10.62 4.84 10.30
N MET A 94 9.86 4.04 9.55
CA MET A 94 10.44 3.30 8.43
C MET A 94 10.89 4.23 7.31
N PHE A 95 10.09 5.25 7.01
CA PHE A 95 10.45 6.21 5.98
C PHE A 95 11.72 6.98 6.38
N GLU A 96 11.80 7.41 7.64
CA GLU A 96 12.99 8.09 8.15
C GLU A 96 14.22 7.17 8.07
N SER A 97 14.05 5.90 8.42
CA SER A 97 15.14 4.93 8.33
C SER A 97 15.59 4.74 6.89
N MET A 98 14.65 4.70 5.95
CA MET A 98 14.92 4.57 4.53
C MET A 98 15.77 5.74 4.03
N GLN A 99 15.40 6.96 4.41
CA GLN A 99 16.15 8.15 4.03
C GLN A 99 17.53 8.20 4.66
N THR A 100 17.61 7.89 5.95
CA THR A 100 18.87 7.94 6.71
C THR A 100 19.88 6.92 6.20
N ARG A 101 19.40 5.73 5.83
CA ARG A 101 20.25 4.64 5.36
C ARG A 101 20.42 4.61 3.84
N ASN A 102 19.81 5.56 3.15
CA ASN A 102 19.86 5.64 1.70
C ASN A 102 19.34 4.36 1.03
N LEU A 103 18.24 3.86 1.56
CA LEU A 103 17.57 2.68 1.01
C LEU A 103 16.55 3.11 -0.03
N ASP A 104 16.34 2.26 -1.05
CA ASP A 104 15.35 2.53 -2.09
C ASP A 104 13.95 2.08 -1.72
N PHE A 105 13.84 1.04 -0.91
CA PHE A 105 12.55 0.54 -0.48
C PHE A 105 12.67 -0.23 0.83
N ILE A 106 11.53 -0.43 1.48
CA ILE A 106 11.43 -1.23 2.69
C ILE A 106 10.07 -1.93 2.70
N PHE A 107 10.03 -3.14 3.23
CA PHE A 107 8.79 -3.90 3.37
C PHE A 107 8.18 -3.68 4.74
N ALA A 108 6.91 -3.29 4.75
CA ALA A 108 6.11 -3.27 5.95
C ALA A 108 5.55 -4.67 6.16
N SER A 109 5.96 -5.34 7.21
CA SER A 109 5.59 -6.73 7.47
C SER A 109 5.10 -6.89 8.90
N ARG A 110 4.11 -7.77 9.07
CA ARG A 110 3.62 -8.11 10.40
C ARG A 110 4.53 -9.09 11.13
N TYR A 111 5.44 -9.74 10.41
CA TYR A 111 6.34 -10.69 11.01
C TYR A 111 7.59 -9.99 11.49
N GLU A 112 7.80 -10.05 12.79
CA GLU A 112 9.02 -9.56 13.36
C GLU A 112 9.96 -10.75 13.57
N PRO A 113 11.20 -10.64 13.15
CA PRO A 113 12.16 -11.68 13.38
C PRO A 113 12.38 -11.94 14.86
#